data_c067ac8bfdd092708c6805887cd995c8
#
_entry.id   c067ac8bfdd092708c6805887cd995c8
#
_cell.length_a   1.000
_cell.length_b   1.000
_cell.length_c   1.000
_cell.angle_alpha   90.00
_cell.angle_beta   90.00
_cell.angle_gamma   90.00
#
_symmetry.space_group_name_H-M   'P 1'
#
loop_
_entity.id
_entity.type
_entity.pdbx_description
1 polymer ?
#
loop_
_entity_poly.entity_id
_entity_poly.type
_entity_poly.pdbx_seq_one_letter_code
_entity_poly.pdbx_strand_id
1 'polypeptide(L)'
;MPASAAWGVFLRNHDELTLEMVSEEYRQAMYGWYAYDPRMRSNIGIRRRLAPLLDNSRAELELVHALLFSLPGSPFLYYGDEIGMGDNIWLPDRDSSRTPMQWTPDRNAGFSTADPGKLFLPVVQSLVYNYNLVNVESQLAQSRSLLHWVRNVIHVRKAHPTFGLGTLEVLETNQESVLSFVRSYEGAGTQFGDSAEDILCVFSFGHNPTSVDIVAPQFAGRTLFDLFGGAQFPSFDDEGKVTLTLGTQAFFWLHVGDVPAAAASAVGGAS
;
A
#
# COMPACT_ATOMS: atom_id res chain seq x y z
N MET A 1 -20.41 -12.48 -6.42
CA MET A 1 -20.57 -11.83 -5.11
C MET A 1 -21.82 -10.96 -5.19
N PRO A 2 -22.68 -10.86 -4.17
CA PRO A 2 -23.83 -9.94 -4.18
C PRO A 2 -23.36 -8.50 -4.39
N ALA A 3 -24.15 -7.67 -5.08
CA ALA A 3 -23.80 -6.27 -5.33
C ALA A 3 -23.64 -5.41 -4.06
N SER A 4 -24.24 -5.87 -2.94
CA SER A 4 -24.13 -5.21 -1.62
C SER A 4 -22.95 -5.68 -0.79
N ALA A 5 -22.13 -6.61 -1.27
CA ALA A 5 -20.97 -7.15 -0.55
C ALA A 5 -19.66 -6.64 -1.16
N ALA A 6 -18.65 -6.50 -0.31
CA ALA A 6 -17.29 -6.14 -0.72
C ALA A 6 -16.27 -7.07 -0.04
N TRP A 7 -15.15 -7.30 -0.69
CA TRP A 7 -14.02 -8.00 -0.08
C TRP A 7 -13.33 -7.13 0.95
N GLY A 8 -12.93 -7.72 2.08
CA GLY A 8 -11.93 -7.15 2.96
C GLY A 8 -10.54 -7.53 2.42
N VAL A 9 -9.74 -6.55 2.05
CA VAL A 9 -8.40 -6.76 1.49
C VAL A 9 -7.35 -6.25 2.46
N PHE A 10 -6.26 -7.00 2.64
CA PHE A 10 -5.16 -6.64 3.54
C PHE A 10 -3.83 -7.22 3.04
N LEU A 11 -2.73 -6.59 3.41
CA LEU A 11 -1.37 -7.07 3.14
C LEU A 11 -0.96 -8.09 4.21
N ARG A 12 -1.08 -7.70 5.47
CA ARG A 12 -0.80 -8.53 6.65
C ARG A 12 -1.92 -8.38 7.68
N ASN A 13 -1.99 -9.36 8.58
CA ASN A 13 -2.91 -9.38 9.71
C ASN A 13 -2.24 -10.04 10.93
N HIS A 14 -3.01 -10.43 11.92
CA HIS A 14 -2.57 -11.07 13.15
C HIS A 14 -2.22 -12.58 13.00
N ASP A 15 -2.45 -13.14 11.81
CA ASP A 15 -2.17 -14.55 11.49
C ASP A 15 -0.99 -14.68 10.52
N GLU A 16 -0.56 -15.91 10.27
CA GLU A 16 0.44 -16.20 9.26
C GLU A 16 -0.09 -15.91 7.84
N LEU A 17 0.82 -15.55 6.94
CA LEU A 17 0.58 -15.59 5.51
C LEU A 17 0.58 -17.05 5.09
N THR A 18 -0.60 -17.65 4.90
CA THR A 18 -0.71 -19.06 4.52
C THR A 18 -0.19 -19.30 3.11
N LEU A 19 0.52 -20.40 2.94
CA LEU A 19 1.07 -20.88 1.66
C LEU A 19 0.48 -22.23 1.24
N GLU A 20 -0.70 -22.58 1.77
CA GLU A 20 -1.37 -23.83 1.43
C GLU A 20 -1.81 -23.91 -0.03
N MET A 21 -2.09 -22.76 -0.64
CA MET A 21 -2.59 -22.65 -2.01
C MET A 21 -1.52 -22.67 -3.09
N VAL A 22 -0.23 -22.66 -2.71
CA VAL A 22 0.90 -22.69 -3.67
C VAL A 22 1.55 -24.07 -3.70
N SER A 23 2.22 -24.39 -4.81
CA SER A 23 2.99 -25.65 -4.92
C SER A 23 4.12 -25.70 -3.88
N GLU A 24 4.60 -26.92 -3.58
CA GLU A 24 5.71 -27.10 -2.65
C GLU A 24 6.97 -26.37 -3.14
N GLU A 25 7.25 -26.38 -4.43
CA GLU A 25 8.38 -25.66 -5.02
C GLU A 25 8.32 -24.15 -4.74
N TYR A 26 7.18 -23.52 -5.03
CA TYR A 26 6.97 -22.09 -4.73
C TYR A 26 7.00 -21.81 -3.24
N ARG A 27 6.47 -22.71 -2.42
CA ARG A 27 6.51 -22.58 -0.95
C ARG A 27 7.94 -22.55 -0.44
N GLN A 28 8.79 -23.45 -0.90
CA GLN A 28 10.20 -23.49 -0.51
C GLN A 28 10.96 -22.25 -1.00
N ALA A 29 10.68 -21.77 -2.21
CA ALA A 29 11.23 -20.51 -2.71
C ALA A 29 10.83 -19.33 -1.81
N MET A 30 9.54 -19.19 -1.47
CA MET A 30 9.04 -18.14 -0.58
C MET A 30 9.64 -18.22 0.83
N TYR A 31 9.85 -19.43 1.36
CA TYR A 31 10.55 -19.60 2.62
C TYR A 31 12.01 -19.15 2.53
N GLY A 32 12.68 -19.42 1.41
CA GLY A 32 14.05 -18.95 1.17
C GLY A 32 14.13 -17.43 1.13
N TRP A 33 13.18 -16.77 0.49
CA TRP A 33 13.18 -15.32 0.33
C TRP A 33 12.70 -14.57 1.58
N TYR A 34 11.63 -15.02 2.24
CA TYR A 34 10.89 -14.24 3.24
C TYR A 34 10.92 -14.83 4.65
N ALA A 35 11.33 -16.10 4.80
CA ALA A 35 11.30 -16.82 6.08
C ALA A 35 12.41 -17.86 6.17
N TYR A 36 13.64 -17.47 5.88
CA TYR A 36 14.81 -18.33 5.90
C TYR A 36 15.08 -18.96 7.27
N ASP A 37 14.77 -18.25 8.36
CA ASP A 37 14.81 -18.80 9.72
C ASP A 37 13.49 -19.54 10.02
N PRO A 38 13.52 -20.81 10.50
CA PRO A 38 12.31 -21.55 10.85
C PRO A 38 11.39 -20.84 11.85
N ARG A 39 11.95 -19.96 12.70
CA ARG A 39 11.17 -19.13 13.64
C ARG A 39 10.30 -18.07 12.97
N MET A 40 10.53 -17.79 11.71
CA MET A 40 9.70 -16.90 10.88
C MET A 40 8.48 -17.62 10.30
N ARG A 41 8.32 -18.92 10.56
CA ARG A 41 7.26 -19.77 10.01
C ARG A 41 6.30 -20.18 11.09
N SER A 42 5.05 -20.41 10.73
CA SER A 42 4.02 -21.03 11.56
C SER A 42 3.09 -21.81 10.66
N ASN A 43 2.74 -23.05 11.06
CA ASN A 43 1.99 -23.96 10.22
C ASN A 43 2.59 -24.07 8.79
N ILE A 44 1.75 -23.90 7.76
CA ILE A 44 2.19 -23.81 6.34
C ILE A 44 2.15 -22.34 5.93
N GLY A 45 2.95 -21.48 6.61
CA GLY A 45 2.92 -20.05 6.32
C GLY A 45 4.07 -19.26 6.94
N ILE A 46 4.04 -17.96 6.71
CA ILE A 46 5.04 -16.99 7.14
C ILE A 46 4.43 -16.07 8.19
N ARG A 47 4.99 -16.06 9.40
CA ARG A 47 4.53 -15.24 10.54
C ARG A 47 5.40 -14.00 10.72
N ARG A 48 5.49 -13.17 9.70
CA ARG A 48 6.23 -11.91 9.71
C ARG A 48 5.29 -10.73 9.54
N ARG A 49 5.63 -9.57 10.11
CA ARG A 49 5.01 -8.29 9.78
C ARG A 49 5.45 -7.78 8.41
N LEU A 50 4.75 -6.79 7.88
CA LEU A 50 4.99 -6.25 6.55
C LEU A 50 6.41 -5.67 6.40
N ALA A 51 6.84 -4.80 7.32
CA ALA A 51 8.14 -4.17 7.21
C ALA A 51 9.31 -5.17 7.19
N PRO A 52 9.37 -6.21 8.07
CA PRO A 52 10.38 -7.25 7.98
C PRO A 52 10.28 -8.13 6.73
N LEU A 53 9.10 -8.32 6.15
CA LEU A 53 8.96 -9.06 4.88
C LEU A 53 9.62 -8.34 3.71
N LEU A 54 9.64 -7.01 3.75
CA LEU A 54 10.17 -6.14 2.71
C LEU A 54 11.54 -5.52 3.10
N ASP A 55 12.26 -6.17 4.01
CA ASP A 55 13.57 -5.73 4.50
C ASP A 55 13.62 -4.26 4.90
N ASN A 56 12.50 -3.74 5.40
CA ASN A 56 12.31 -2.33 5.76
C ASN A 56 12.51 -1.34 4.59
N SER A 57 12.38 -1.81 3.36
CA SER A 57 12.45 -0.97 2.15
C SER A 57 11.28 0.01 2.13
N ARG A 58 11.60 1.30 2.23
CA ARG A 58 10.58 2.35 2.22
C ARG A 58 9.81 2.38 0.90
N ALA A 59 10.48 2.20 -0.24
CA ALA A 59 9.86 2.20 -1.55
C ALA A 59 8.87 1.02 -1.70
N GLU A 60 9.26 -0.17 -1.26
CA GLU A 60 8.38 -1.34 -1.30
C GLU A 60 7.18 -1.20 -0.37
N LEU A 61 7.38 -0.68 0.84
CA LEU A 61 6.28 -0.39 1.77
C LEU A 61 5.27 0.58 1.15
N GLU A 62 5.73 1.64 0.51
CA GLU A 62 4.86 2.59 -0.19
C GLU A 62 4.14 1.94 -1.37
N LEU A 63 4.87 1.18 -2.19
CA LEU A 63 4.33 0.49 -3.36
C LEU A 63 3.17 -0.45 -2.98
N VAL A 64 3.39 -1.35 -2.00
CA VAL A 64 2.36 -2.33 -1.62
C VAL A 64 1.17 -1.69 -0.89
N HIS A 65 1.39 -0.64 -0.08
CA HIS A 65 0.29 0.11 0.51
C HIS A 65 -0.53 0.85 -0.55
N ALA A 66 0.12 1.49 -1.53
CA ALA A 66 -0.58 2.12 -2.65
C ALA A 66 -1.39 1.09 -3.43
N LEU A 67 -0.84 -0.10 -3.69
CA LEU A 67 -1.59 -1.19 -4.31
C LEU A 67 -2.80 -1.57 -3.46
N LEU A 68 -2.63 -1.83 -2.16
CA LEU A 68 -3.74 -2.15 -1.23
C LEU A 68 -4.86 -1.11 -1.32
N PHE A 69 -4.50 0.17 -1.28
CA PHE A 69 -5.46 1.26 -1.30
C PHE A 69 -6.06 1.56 -2.67
N SER A 70 -5.58 0.95 -3.76
CA SER A 70 -6.15 1.08 -5.10
C SER A 70 -7.05 -0.09 -5.51
N LEU A 71 -6.97 -1.24 -4.83
CA LEU A 71 -7.79 -2.40 -5.11
C LEU A 71 -9.27 -2.18 -4.73
N PRO A 72 -10.21 -2.89 -5.42
CA PRO A 72 -11.61 -2.88 -5.03
C PRO A 72 -11.82 -3.57 -3.68
N GLY A 73 -12.81 -3.06 -2.93
CA GLY A 73 -13.13 -3.57 -1.61
C GLY A 73 -12.74 -2.64 -0.47
N SER A 74 -12.78 -3.17 0.75
CA SER A 74 -12.47 -2.44 1.98
C SER A 74 -11.04 -2.78 2.44
N PRO A 75 -10.08 -1.86 2.35
CA PRO A 75 -8.72 -2.11 2.80
C PRO A 75 -8.66 -2.15 4.33
N PHE A 76 -7.99 -3.18 4.86
CA PHE A 76 -7.67 -3.31 6.28
C PHE A 76 -6.17 -3.09 6.48
N LEU A 77 -5.83 -2.13 7.30
CA LEU A 77 -4.47 -1.87 7.73
C LEU A 77 -4.24 -2.55 9.08
N TYR A 78 -3.24 -3.44 9.16
CA TYR A 78 -2.87 -4.04 10.44
C TYR A 78 -2.11 -3.02 11.29
N TYR A 79 -2.48 -2.89 12.57
CA TYR A 79 -1.86 -1.87 13.45
C TYR A 79 -0.33 -1.98 13.43
N GLY A 80 0.34 -0.84 13.32
CA GLY A 80 1.79 -0.73 13.26
C GLY A 80 2.38 -0.84 11.85
N ASP A 81 1.64 -1.30 10.84
CA ASP A 81 2.15 -1.30 9.46
C ASP A 81 2.31 0.14 8.95
N GLU A 82 1.48 1.07 9.41
CA GLU A 82 1.54 2.50 9.10
C GLU A 82 2.80 3.20 9.61
N ILE A 83 3.51 2.59 10.55
CA ILE A 83 4.79 3.10 11.07
C ILE A 83 5.98 2.20 10.71
N GLY A 84 5.76 1.11 9.96
CA GLY A 84 6.79 0.12 9.67
C GLY A 84 7.23 -0.70 10.88
N MET A 85 6.29 -1.03 11.77
CA MET A 85 6.56 -1.82 12.98
C MET A 85 7.07 -3.21 12.62
N GLY A 86 8.11 -3.68 13.33
CA GLY A 86 8.67 -5.01 13.17
C GLY A 86 7.97 -6.09 14.00
N ASP A 87 8.50 -7.30 13.90
CA ASP A 87 8.05 -8.46 14.66
C ASP A 87 9.12 -8.96 15.64
N ASN A 88 8.75 -9.94 16.49
CA ASN A 88 9.66 -10.64 17.38
C ASN A 88 9.59 -12.15 17.13
N ILE A 89 10.47 -12.66 16.25
CA ILE A 89 10.49 -14.08 15.86
C ILE A 89 10.81 -15.06 16.98
N TRP A 90 11.26 -14.56 18.13
CA TRP A 90 11.55 -15.39 19.32
C TRP A 90 10.30 -15.76 20.12
N LEU A 91 9.19 -15.05 19.90
CA LEU A 91 7.92 -15.40 20.52
C LEU A 91 7.28 -16.59 19.81
N PRO A 92 6.52 -17.42 20.56
CA PRO A 92 5.87 -18.60 19.97
C PRO A 92 4.70 -18.20 19.04
N ASP A 93 4.30 -19.15 18.22
CA ASP A 93 3.12 -19.07 17.35
C ASP A 93 3.00 -17.70 16.63
N ARG A 94 1.82 -17.13 16.57
CA ARG A 94 1.51 -15.82 15.93
C ARG A 94 1.85 -14.62 16.80
N ASP A 95 2.25 -14.83 18.03
CA ASP A 95 2.59 -13.78 19.00
C ASP A 95 3.78 -12.92 18.54
N SER A 96 4.59 -13.47 17.63
CA SER A 96 5.67 -12.72 16.96
C SER A 96 5.19 -11.41 16.33
N SER A 97 3.98 -11.37 15.78
CA SER A 97 3.38 -10.20 15.12
C SER A 97 2.34 -9.46 15.96
N ARG A 98 2.05 -9.94 17.18
CA ARG A 98 1.00 -9.39 18.07
C ARG A 98 1.56 -8.58 19.24
N THR A 99 2.80 -8.12 19.13
CA THR A 99 3.50 -7.33 20.15
C THR A 99 2.80 -5.98 20.37
N PRO A 100 2.98 -5.34 21.56
CA PRO A 100 2.38 -4.04 21.85
C PRO A 100 2.69 -2.98 20.79
N MET A 101 1.69 -2.15 20.47
CA MET A 101 1.87 -1.00 19.57
C MET A 101 2.92 -0.03 20.12
N GLN A 102 3.75 0.51 19.24
CA GLN A 102 4.84 1.43 19.58
C GLN A 102 4.38 2.88 19.43
N TRP A 103 3.88 3.47 20.54
CA TRP A 103 3.36 4.83 20.57
C TRP A 103 4.43 5.88 20.77
N THR A 104 5.34 5.66 21.76
CA THR A 104 6.38 6.61 22.16
C THR A 104 7.70 5.89 22.42
N PRO A 105 8.84 6.60 22.53
CA PRO A 105 10.12 6.01 22.95
C PRO A 105 10.19 5.69 24.45
N ASP A 106 9.12 5.92 25.20
CA ASP A 106 9.08 5.70 26.64
C ASP A 106 8.91 4.22 27.03
N ARG A 107 8.94 3.97 28.33
CA ARG A 107 8.76 2.65 28.91
C ARG A 107 7.53 1.94 28.32
N ASN A 108 7.69 0.66 27.98
CA ASN A 108 6.67 -0.16 27.33
C ASN A 108 6.18 0.42 26.00
N ALA A 109 7.01 1.20 25.31
CA ALA A 109 6.63 1.88 24.07
C ALA A 109 5.43 2.84 24.20
N GLY A 110 5.18 3.38 25.41
CA GLY A 110 3.96 4.16 25.67
C GLY A 110 2.66 3.36 25.66
N PHE A 111 2.73 2.03 25.50
CA PHE A 111 1.55 1.17 25.41
C PHE A 111 0.87 0.93 26.77
N SER A 112 1.66 0.82 27.84
CA SER A 112 1.16 0.51 29.16
C SER A 112 2.04 1.11 30.27
N THR A 113 1.41 1.49 31.39
CA THR A 113 2.08 1.94 32.61
C THR A 113 2.51 0.78 33.55
N ALA A 114 2.14 -0.46 33.22
CA ALA A 114 2.49 -1.65 33.99
C ALA A 114 4.00 -1.88 34.07
N ASP A 115 4.44 -2.70 35.02
CA ASP A 115 5.82 -3.18 35.02
C ASP A 115 6.10 -3.98 33.74
N PRO A 116 7.28 -3.79 33.08
CA PRO A 116 7.56 -4.49 31.83
C PRO A 116 7.42 -6.01 31.90
N GLY A 117 7.77 -6.61 33.04
CA GLY A 117 7.62 -8.04 33.27
C GLY A 117 6.16 -8.53 33.42
N LYS A 118 5.19 -7.62 33.50
CA LYS A 118 3.75 -7.92 33.58
C LYS A 118 3.03 -7.76 32.24
N LEU A 119 3.72 -7.31 31.20
CA LEU A 119 3.14 -7.29 29.85
C LEU A 119 2.86 -8.72 29.40
N PHE A 120 1.70 -8.97 28.80
CA PHE A 120 1.38 -10.27 28.23
C PHE A 120 2.38 -10.67 27.12
N LEU A 121 2.71 -9.72 26.25
CA LEU A 121 3.79 -9.85 25.26
C LEU A 121 4.78 -8.70 25.45
N PRO A 122 6.10 -8.94 25.29
CA PRO A 122 7.10 -7.88 25.36
C PRO A 122 7.01 -6.94 24.17
N VAL A 123 7.45 -5.70 24.34
CA VAL A 123 7.67 -4.77 23.23
C VAL A 123 8.82 -5.26 22.33
N VAL A 124 8.80 -4.87 21.05
CA VAL A 124 9.89 -5.22 20.12
C VAL A 124 11.17 -4.49 20.51
N GLN A 125 12.27 -5.24 20.64
CA GLN A 125 13.58 -4.73 21.04
C GLN A 125 14.69 -5.08 20.03
N SER A 126 14.32 -5.33 18.78
CA SER A 126 15.31 -5.56 17.72
C SER A 126 16.14 -4.29 17.45
N LEU A 127 17.34 -4.45 16.89
CA LEU A 127 18.19 -3.30 16.55
C LEU A 127 17.55 -2.34 15.55
N VAL A 128 16.71 -2.85 14.65
CA VAL A 128 16.09 -2.06 13.57
C VAL A 128 14.71 -1.58 13.95
N TYR A 129 13.92 -2.41 14.64
CA TYR A 129 12.48 -2.18 14.85
C TYR A 129 12.11 -1.84 16.30
N ASN A 130 13.10 -1.55 17.18
CA ASN A 130 12.78 -1.23 18.56
C ASN A 130 11.97 0.09 18.66
N TYR A 131 11.21 0.20 19.73
CA TYR A 131 10.29 1.33 19.94
C TYR A 131 10.98 2.70 20.12
N ASN A 132 12.29 2.74 20.40
CA ASN A 132 13.02 4.00 20.43
C ASN A 132 13.26 4.57 19.03
N LEU A 133 13.28 3.70 18.00
CA LEU A 133 13.50 4.10 16.60
C LEU A 133 12.18 4.16 15.81
N VAL A 134 11.29 3.18 16.03
CA VAL A 134 10.02 3.06 15.31
C VAL A 134 8.89 3.30 16.30
N ASN A 135 8.30 4.49 16.29
CA ASN A 135 7.14 4.81 17.11
C ASN A 135 6.32 5.96 16.49
N VAL A 136 5.07 6.07 16.92
CA VAL A 136 4.12 7.06 16.39
C VAL A 136 4.59 8.49 16.65
N GLU A 137 5.05 8.79 17.89
CA GLU A 137 5.45 10.15 18.28
C GLU A 137 6.59 10.67 17.40
N SER A 138 7.64 9.88 17.22
CA SER A 138 8.78 10.24 16.36
C SER A 138 8.35 10.44 14.91
N GLN A 139 7.44 9.62 14.40
CA GLN A 139 6.96 9.74 13.03
C GLN A 139 5.99 10.92 12.83
N LEU A 140 5.21 11.28 13.83
CA LEU A 140 4.40 12.51 13.79
C LEU A 140 5.26 13.77 13.70
N ALA A 141 6.44 13.78 14.33
CA ALA A 141 7.38 14.88 14.26
C ALA A 141 8.12 15.00 12.90
N GLN A 142 8.08 13.97 12.05
CA GLN A 142 8.80 13.92 10.78
C GLN A 142 7.84 13.99 9.59
N SER A 143 7.78 15.12 8.90
CA SER A 143 6.83 15.37 7.80
C SER A 143 6.90 14.35 6.64
N ARG A 144 8.04 13.68 6.46
CA ARG A 144 8.26 12.66 5.42
C ARG A 144 8.21 11.22 5.96
N SER A 145 7.67 10.99 7.17
CA SER A 145 7.55 9.66 7.75
C SER A 145 6.59 8.77 6.95
N LEU A 146 6.69 7.44 7.17
CA LEU A 146 5.73 6.49 6.60
C LEU A 146 4.31 6.78 7.08
N LEU A 147 4.15 7.15 8.34
CA LEU A 147 2.84 7.50 8.91
C LEU A 147 2.17 8.67 8.18
N HIS A 148 2.91 9.75 7.90
CA HIS A 148 2.37 10.87 7.15
C HIS A 148 2.07 10.50 5.70
N TRP A 149 2.90 9.68 5.09
CA TRP A 149 2.67 9.18 3.74
C TRP A 149 1.40 8.31 3.67
N VAL A 150 1.23 7.34 4.57
CA VAL A 150 0.02 6.49 4.65
C VAL A 150 -1.24 7.35 4.87
N ARG A 151 -1.17 8.35 5.77
CA ARG A 151 -2.28 9.30 5.98
C ARG A 151 -2.65 10.03 4.70
N ASN A 152 -1.66 10.48 3.93
CA ASN A 152 -1.89 11.17 2.66
C ASN A 152 -2.55 10.25 1.63
N VAL A 153 -2.06 9.01 1.46
CA VAL A 153 -2.66 8.02 0.55
C VAL A 153 -4.11 7.72 0.92
N ILE A 154 -4.40 7.56 2.21
CA ILE A 154 -5.78 7.37 2.69
C ILE A 154 -6.63 8.62 2.38
N HIS A 155 -6.07 9.81 2.54
CA HIS A 155 -6.77 11.06 2.21
C HIS A 155 -7.12 11.12 0.72
N VAL A 156 -6.15 10.87 -0.16
CA VAL A 156 -6.37 10.81 -1.62
C VAL A 156 -7.43 9.76 -1.96
N ARG A 157 -7.30 8.53 -1.45
CA ARG A 157 -8.31 7.48 -1.68
C ARG A 157 -9.72 7.93 -1.27
N LYS A 158 -9.86 8.62 -0.13
CA LYS A 158 -11.17 9.10 0.37
C LYS A 158 -11.74 10.26 -0.45
N ALA A 159 -10.90 11.04 -1.10
CA ALA A 159 -11.31 12.12 -2.00
C ALA A 159 -11.86 11.59 -3.34
N HIS A 160 -11.51 10.36 -3.72
CA HIS A 160 -11.88 9.74 -4.99
C HIS A 160 -12.78 8.50 -4.77
N PRO A 161 -14.12 8.65 -4.89
CA PRO A 161 -15.09 7.56 -4.72
C PRO A 161 -14.80 6.35 -5.61
N THR A 162 -14.16 6.57 -6.74
CA THR A 162 -13.72 5.57 -7.71
C THR A 162 -12.95 4.42 -7.06
N PHE A 163 -12.09 4.67 -6.07
CA PHE A 163 -11.37 3.61 -5.37
C PHE A 163 -12.29 2.71 -4.53
N GLY A 164 -13.38 3.26 -4.00
CA GLY A 164 -14.31 2.51 -3.16
C GLY A 164 -15.44 1.82 -3.94
N LEU A 165 -15.97 2.52 -4.95
CA LEU A 165 -17.20 2.15 -5.66
C LEU A 165 -16.96 1.73 -7.10
N GLY A 166 -15.84 2.11 -7.71
CA GLY A 166 -15.54 1.87 -9.12
C GLY A 166 -15.22 0.41 -9.42
N THR A 167 -15.35 0.07 -10.70
CA THR A 167 -14.89 -1.18 -11.27
C THR A 167 -13.37 -1.26 -11.33
N LEU A 168 -12.82 -2.40 -11.69
CA LEU A 168 -11.40 -2.58 -11.98
C LEU A 168 -11.25 -3.34 -13.30
N GLU A 169 -10.46 -2.81 -14.22
CA GLU A 169 -10.06 -3.45 -15.46
C GLU A 169 -8.55 -3.48 -15.56
N VAL A 170 -7.96 -4.67 -15.70
CA VAL A 170 -6.51 -4.83 -15.88
C VAL A 170 -6.16 -4.49 -17.33
N LEU A 171 -5.14 -3.66 -17.51
CA LEU A 171 -4.64 -3.26 -18.81
C LEU A 171 -3.36 -4.04 -19.17
N GLU A 172 -3.24 -4.37 -20.44
CA GLU A 172 -2.04 -5.02 -20.95
C GLU A 172 -0.86 -4.04 -20.99
N THR A 173 0.32 -4.55 -20.65
CA THR A 173 1.58 -3.81 -20.67
C THR A 173 2.65 -4.62 -21.42
N ASN A 174 3.64 -3.93 -21.97
CA ASN A 174 4.81 -4.58 -22.58
C ASN A 174 5.92 -4.93 -21.58
N GLN A 175 5.66 -4.85 -20.26
CA GLN A 175 6.62 -5.08 -19.18
C GLN A 175 6.03 -6.03 -18.13
N GLU A 176 6.59 -7.22 -17.98
CA GLU A 176 6.13 -8.24 -17.01
C GLU A 176 6.22 -7.77 -15.54
N SER A 177 7.15 -6.85 -15.25
CA SER A 177 7.32 -6.28 -13.89
C SER A 177 6.38 -5.13 -13.59
N VAL A 178 5.49 -4.76 -14.52
CA VAL A 178 4.54 -3.64 -14.33
C VAL A 178 3.12 -4.16 -14.33
N LEU A 179 2.38 -3.88 -13.25
CA LEU A 179 0.95 -4.05 -13.16
C LEU A 179 0.26 -2.72 -13.50
N SER A 180 -0.67 -2.74 -14.44
CA SER A 180 -1.51 -1.59 -14.79
C SER A 180 -2.98 -1.97 -14.79
N PHE A 181 -3.81 -1.13 -14.21
CA PHE A 181 -5.27 -1.25 -14.28
C PHE A 181 -5.94 0.10 -14.18
N VAL A 182 -7.15 0.18 -14.69
CA VAL A 182 -8.01 1.35 -14.52
C VAL A 182 -9.08 1.05 -13.47
N ARG A 183 -9.38 2.05 -12.67
CA ARG A 183 -10.55 2.11 -11.79
C ARG A 183 -11.53 3.10 -12.41
N SER A 184 -12.77 2.69 -12.66
CA SER A 184 -13.79 3.51 -13.33
C SER A 184 -15.04 3.61 -12.47
N TYR A 185 -15.56 4.82 -12.28
CA TYR A 185 -16.79 5.12 -11.57
C TYR A 185 -17.70 5.97 -12.45
N GLU A 186 -18.91 5.51 -12.67
CA GLU A 186 -19.87 6.15 -13.61
C GLU A 186 -20.62 7.36 -13.00
N GLY A 187 -20.45 7.63 -11.72
CA GLY A 187 -21.04 8.81 -11.09
C GLY A 187 -22.55 8.76 -10.84
N ALA A 188 -23.23 7.64 -10.96
CA ALA A 188 -24.69 7.59 -10.94
C ALA A 188 -25.29 7.80 -9.53
N GLY A 189 -25.79 9.00 -9.25
CA GLY A 189 -26.82 9.27 -8.22
C GLY A 189 -26.50 8.84 -6.80
N THR A 190 -25.24 8.81 -6.39
CA THR A 190 -24.84 8.45 -5.03
C THR A 190 -24.59 9.70 -4.19
N GLN A 191 -24.64 9.56 -2.87
CA GLN A 191 -24.25 10.62 -1.92
C GLN A 191 -22.78 11.08 -2.05
N PHE A 192 -21.99 10.42 -2.93
CA PHE A 192 -20.56 10.68 -3.13
C PHE A 192 -20.24 11.51 -4.38
N GLY A 193 -21.26 11.97 -5.12
CA GLY A 193 -21.12 12.81 -6.31
C GLY A 193 -21.63 12.16 -7.60
N ASP A 194 -21.94 13.00 -8.56
CA ASP A 194 -22.53 12.61 -9.84
C ASP A 194 -21.50 12.58 -10.98
N SER A 195 -20.25 12.89 -10.71
CA SER A 195 -19.19 12.96 -11.74
C SER A 195 -18.57 11.60 -11.99
N ALA A 196 -18.58 11.16 -13.24
CA ALA A 196 -17.81 10.01 -13.68
C ALA A 196 -16.30 10.28 -13.51
N GLU A 197 -15.55 9.26 -13.13
CA GLU A 197 -14.10 9.38 -12.92
C GLU A 197 -13.40 8.09 -13.29
N ASP A 198 -12.30 8.23 -14.05
CA ASP A 198 -11.37 7.16 -14.38
C ASP A 198 -10.00 7.45 -13.75
N ILE A 199 -9.42 6.46 -13.08
CA ILE A 199 -8.09 6.53 -12.48
C ILE A 199 -7.25 5.39 -13.00
N LEU A 200 -6.17 5.71 -13.71
CA LEU A 200 -5.14 4.78 -14.14
C LEU A 200 -4.17 4.55 -12.97
N CYS A 201 -4.06 3.30 -12.54
CA CYS A 201 -3.14 2.85 -11.50
C CYS A 201 -2.02 2.03 -12.13
N VAL A 202 -0.77 2.42 -11.91
CA VAL A 202 0.42 1.76 -12.49
C VAL A 202 1.42 1.47 -11.39
N PHE A 203 1.93 0.23 -11.33
CA PHE A 203 2.85 -0.24 -10.28
C PHE A 203 4.04 -0.95 -10.92
N SER A 204 5.26 -0.49 -10.63
CA SER A 204 6.49 -1.15 -11.04
C SER A 204 7.07 -1.95 -9.87
N PHE A 205 7.13 -3.26 -10.01
CA PHE A 205 7.78 -4.17 -9.05
C PHE A 205 9.24 -4.46 -9.43
N GLY A 206 9.72 -3.86 -10.52
CA GLY A 206 11.09 -4.03 -11.01
C GLY A 206 12.11 -3.32 -10.12
N HIS A 207 13.33 -3.87 -10.10
CA HIS A 207 14.47 -3.29 -9.38
C HIS A 207 15.24 -2.25 -10.21
N ASN A 208 14.80 -1.97 -11.44
CA ASN A 208 15.38 -0.95 -12.31
C ASN A 208 14.28 -0.03 -12.84
N PRO A 209 14.60 1.26 -13.10
CA PRO A 209 13.70 2.13 -13.83
C PRO A 209 13.31 1.52 -15.16
N THR A 210 12.06 1.65 -15.55
CA THR A 210 11.53 1.08 -16.78
C THR A 210 10.57 2.03 -17.48
N SER A 211 10.53 1.97 -18.81
CA SER A 211 9.48 2.59 -19.60
C SER A 211 8.47 1.52 -20.00
N VAL A 212 7.20 1.81 -19.79
CA VAL A 212 6.09 0.91 -20.08
C VAL A 212 5.11 1.55 -21.06
N ASP A 213 4.70 0.77 -22.03
CA ASP A 213 3.59 1.10 -22.93
C ASP A 213 2.31 0.51 -22.35
N ILE A 214 1.28 1.35 -22.22
CA ILE A 214 -0.05 0.97 -21.75
C ILE A 214 -1.03 1.29 -22.87
N VAL A 215 -1.90 0.32 -23.20
CA VAL A 215 -2.89 0.44 -24.27
C VAL A 215 -4.29 0.43 -23.66
N ALA A 216 -5.02 1.52 -23.90
CA ALA A 216 -6.40 1.72 -23.44
C ALA A 216 -7.16 2.58 -24.47
N PRO A 217 -7.66 1.97 -25.58
CA PRO A 217 -8.27 2.70 -26.68
C PRO A 217 -9.44 3.61 -26.28
N GLN A 218 -10.16 3.24 -25.19
CA GLN A 218 -11.25 4.04 -24.62
C GLN A 218 -10.80 5.42 -24.11
N PHE A 219 -9.50 5.62 -23.90
CA PHE A 219 -8.91 6.88 -23.42
C PHE A 219 -8.12 7.65 -24.47
N ALA A 220 -8.28 7.31 -25.77
CA ALA A 220 -7.58 8.01 -26.86
C ALA A 220 -7.72 9.54 -26.74
N GLY A 221 -6.59 10.26 -26.84
CA GLY A 221 -6.51 11.72 -26.70
C GLY A 221 -6.68 12.27 -25.29
N ARG A 222 -6.96 11.44 -24.28
CA ARG A 222 -7.13 11.90 -22.88
C ARG A 222 -5.78 12.17 -22.22
N THR A 223 -5.75 13.17 -21.34
CA THR A 223 -4.57 13.57 -20.59
C THR A 223 -4.55 12.92 -19.21
N LEU A 224 -3.36 12.68 -18.68
CA LEU A 224 -3.17 12.07 -17.36
C LEU A 224 -2.66 13.11 -16.35
N PHE A 225 -3.20 13.08 -15.13
CA PHE A 225 -2.81 13.98 -14.03
C PHE A 225 -2.57 13.19 -12.75
N ASP A 226 -1.42 13.41 -12.11
CA ASP A 226 -1.10 12.80 -10.81
C ASP A 226 -2.07 13.22 -9.71
N LEU A 227 -2.60 12.25 -8.97
CA LEU A 227 -3.54 12.53 -7.88
C LEU A 227 -2.90 13.14 -6.63
N PHE A 228 -1.59 13.00 -6.45
CA PHE A 228 -0.89 13.50 -5.26
C PHE A 228 -0.43 14.94 -5.41
N GLY A 229 0.00 15.33 -6.60
CA GLY A 229 0.56 16.66 -6.83
C GLY A 229 -0.08 17.42 -7.98
N GLY A 230 -1.03 16.83 -8.70
CA GLY A 230 -1.68 17.44 -9.86
C GLY A 230 -0.78 17.64 -11.07
N ALA A 231 0.42 17.04 -11.08
CA ALA A 231 1.34 17.15 -12.20
C ALA A 231 0.74 16.49 -13.45
N GLN A 232 0.88 17.16 -14.58
CA GLN A 232 0.46 16.61 -15.86
C GLN A 232 1.47 15.57 -16.35
N PHE A 233 0.96 14.43 -16.79
CA PHE A 233 1.66 13.34 -17.43
C PHE A 233 1.39 13.32 -18.95
N PRO A 234 2.10 12.49 -19.73
CA PRO A 234 1.79 12.30 -21.14
C PRO A 234 0.33 11.91 -21.37
N SER A 235 -0.25 12.37 -22.48
CA SER A 235 -1.59 11.98 -22.92
C SER A 235 -1.54 10.65 -23.67
N PHE A 236 -2.67 9.96 -23.69
CA PHE A 236 -2.89 8.88 -24.65
C PHE A 236 -2.89 9.46 -26.08
N ASP A 237 -2.28 8.74 -27.01
CA ASP A 237 -2.33 9.08 -28.42
C ASP A 237 -3.69 8.75 -29.05
N ASP A 238 -3.82 8.97 -30.37
CA ASP A 238 -5.07 8.72 -31.11
C ASP A 238 -5.47 7.23 -31.14
N GLU A 239 -4.53 6.32 -30.87
CA GLU A 239 -4.75 4.87 -30.79
C GLU A 239 -5.03 4.42 -29.34
N GLY A 240 -4.98 5.33 -28.37
CA GLY A 240 -5.15 5.04 -26.95
C GLY A 240 -3.93 4.39 -26.31
N LYS A 241 -2.74 4.71 -26.79
CA LYS A 241 -1.48 4.26 -26.21
C LYS A 241 -0.80 5.40 -25.47
N VAL A 242 -0.21 5.10 -24.29
CA VAL A 242 0.65 6.02 -23.55
C VAL A 242 1.93 5.30 -23.11
N THR A 243 3.06 5.99 -23.18
CA THR A 243 4.34 5.50 -22.63
C THR A 243 4.65 6.26 -21.34
N LEU A 244 4.82 5.53 -20.23
CA LEU A 244 5.18 6.08 -18.94
C LEU A 244 6.54 5.55 -18.50
N THR A 245 7.33 6.40 -17.82
CA THR A 245 8.61 5.99 -17.21
C THR A 245 8.44 5.94 -15.70
N LEU A 246 8.65 4.76 -15.13
CA LEU A 246 8.59 4.53 -13.69
C LEU A 246 9.99 4.34 -13.13
N GLY A 247 10.21 4.87 -11.93
CA GLY A 247 11.37 4.53 -11.12
C GLY A 247 11.32 3.09 -10.60
N THR A 248 12.36 2.70 -9.90
CA THR A 248 12.42 1.43 -9.18
C THR A 248 11.34 1.39 -8.11
N GLN A 249 10.54 0.30 -8.08
CA GLN A 249 9.50 0.11 -7.04
C GLN A 249 8.61 1.35 -6.87
N ALA A 250 8.15 1.91 -7.99
CA ALA A 250 7.35 3.13 -8.03
C ALA A 250 5.91 2.84 -8.44
N PHE A 251 5.03 3.76 -8.11
CA PHE A 251 3.64 3.70 -8.55
C PHE A 251 3.13 5.07 -9.01
N PHE A 252 2.06 5.04 -9.79
CA PHE A 252 1.28 6.22 -10.15
C PHE A 252 -0.21 5.96 -9.94
N TRP A 253 -0.92 6.96 -9.45
CA TRP A 253 -2.37 7.08 -9.51
C TRP A 253 -2.68 8.32 -10.34
N LEU A 254 -3.18 8.12 -11.54
CA LEU A 254 -3.36 9.17 -12.52
C LEU A 254 -4.85 9.32 -12.88
N HIS A 255 -5.40 10.50 -12.65
CA HIS A 255 -6.71 10.85 -13.18
C HIS A 255 -6.67 10.92 -14.71
N VAL A 256 -7.67 10.37 -15.39
CA VAL A 256 -7.78 10.36 -16.85
C VAL A 256 -8.80 11.42 -17.28
N GLY A 257 -8.35 12.48 -17.94
CA GLY A 257 -9.23 13.54 -18.44
C GLY A 257 -8.75 14.94 -18.11
N ASP A 258 -9.66 15.84 -17.78
CA ASP A 258 -9.35 17.22 -17.42
C ASP A 258 -8.85 17.31 -15.97
N VAL A 259 -8.12 18.39 -15.61
CA VAL A 259 -7.59 18.60 -14.25
C VAL A 259 -8.70 18.47 -13.21
N PRO A 260 -8.57 17.57 -12.22
CA PRO A 260 -9.57 17.47 -11.16
C PRO A 260 -9.71 18.80 -10.40
N ALA A 261 -10.96 19.21 -10.15
CA ALA A 261 -11.25 20.47 -9.45
C ALA A 261 -10.58 20.55 -8.06
N ALA A 262 -10.33 19.41 -7.41
CA ALA A 262 -9.64 19.34 -6.11
C ALA A 262 -8.13 19.69 -6.21
N ALA A 263 -7.46 19.42 -7.32
CA ALA A 263 -6.06 19.78 -7.53
C ALA A 263 -5.88 21.26 -7.87
N ALA A 264 -6.87 21.89 -8.51
CA ALA A 264 -6.84 23.30 -8.85
C ALA A 264 -6.88 24.22 -7.61
N SER A 265 -7.46 23.78 -6.49
CA SER A 265 -7.50 24.54 -5.24
C SER A 265 -6.21 24.51 -4.42
N ALA A 266 -5.35 23.52 -4.64
CA ALA A 266 -4.07 23.40 -3.93
C ALA A 266 -2.97 24.32 -4.51
N VAL A 267 -3.07 24.69 -5.79
CA VAL A 267 -2.10 25.57 -6.48
C VAL A 267 -2.40 27.06 -6.27
N GLY A 268 -3.63 27.40 -5.91
CA GLY A 268 -4.08 28.79 -5.72
C GLY A 268 -3.82 29.40 -4.34
N GLY A 269 -3.26 28.66 -3.39
CA GLY A 269 -3.05 29.07 -2.00
C GLY A 269 -1.64 29.51 -1.61
N ALA A 270 -0.72 29.63 -2.58
CA ALA A 270 0.65 30.12 -2.34
C ALA A 270 0.87 31.44 -3.06
N SER A 271 0.29 32.51 -2.50
CA SER A 271 0.65 33.90 -2.80
C SER A 271 0.75 34.69 -1.53
#